data_80e8f614f1edd7577c34f81d1e4402e0
#
_entry.id   80e8f614f1edd7577c34f81d1e4402e0
#
_cell.length_a   1.000
_cell.length_b   1.000
_cell.length_c   1.000
_cell.angle_alpha   90.00
_cell.angle_beta   90.00
_cell.angle_gamma   90.00
#
_symmetry.space_group_name_H-M   'P 1'
#
loop_
_entity.id
_entity.type
_entity.pdbx_description
1 polymer ?
#
loop_
_entity_poly.entity_id
_entity_poly.type
_entity_poly.pdbx_seq_one_letter_code
_entity_poly.pdbx_strand_id
1 'polypeptide(L)'
;MVGLLFVLSQPRDGDEPEFHDWYDTEHGPARLALPGIHSGHRYRAIDGAMPGWLAWYDLDLGVLDTDRYRRLRAERSPRESTVIGRLRTLERRVYEPVDEHGRGSGPILLARSLTVRPEAEADFHAWYAEEHIPALHEIPGWHRTRRYVLRDGNAPRFLALHELSGTDLFDTDAYRAATDTPWRTRVMAAVTESERRLFTHHLTFGGTPCQPVSTPSAPAT
;
A
#
# COMPACT_ATOMS: atom_id res chain seq x y z
N MET A 1 -15.02 -6.21 -0.67
CA MET A 1 -13.71 -5.55 -0.46
C MET A 1 -12.96 -6.34 0.60
N VAL A 2 -11.65 -6.45 0.47
CA VAL A 2 -10.80 -7.21 1.39
C VAL A 2 -10.05 -6.29 2.34
N GLY A 3 -9.72 -6.80 3.52
CA GLY A 3 -8.88 -6.10 4.49
C GLY A 3 -7.42 -6.08 4.02
N LEU A 4 -6.64 -5.22 4.65
CA LEU A 4 -5.24 -5.01 4.30
C LEU A 4 -4.34 -5.23 5.53
N LEU A 5 -3.35 -6.10 5.39
CA LEU A 5 -2.19 -6.14 6.28
C LEU A 5 -1.04 -5.41 5.59
N PHE A 6 -0.59 -4.31 6.18
CA PHE A 6 0.43 -3.41 5.64
C PHE A 6 1.64 -3.42 6.58
N VAL A 7 2.79 -3.84 6.06
CA VAL A 7 3.99 -4.06 6.88
C VAL A 7 5.17 -3.31 6.29
N LEU A 8 5.66 -2.32 7.02
CA LEU A 8 6.89 -1.61 6.70
C LEU A 8 8.07 -2.28 7.42
N SER A 9 9.15 -2.49 6.72
CA SER A 9 10.33 -3.13 7.28
C SER A 9 11.62 -2.52 6.74
N GLN A 10 12.68 -2.57 7.60
CA GLN A 10 14.02 -2.13 7.25
C GLN A 10 15.04 -3.14 7.74
N PRO A 11 15.69 -3.90 6.85
CA PRO A 11 16.86 -4.71 7.21
C PRO A 11 18.04 -3.80 7.61
N ARG A 12 18.99 -4.34 8.35
CA ARG A 12 20.28 -3.67 8.58
C ARG A 12 21.09 -3.63 7.29
N ASP A 13 22.02 -2.70 7.22
CA ASP A 13 22.95 -2.61 6.10
C ASP A 13 23.72 -3.92 5.95
N GLY A 14 23.74 -4.45 4.73
CA GLY A 14 24.36 -5.74 4.41
C GLY A 14 23.45 -6.96 4.57
N ASP A 15 22.32 -6.86 5.27
CA ASP A 15 21.37 -7.98 5.49
C ASP A 15 20.27 -8.04 4.40
N GLU A 16 20.22 -7.10 3.45
CA GLU A 16 19.19 -7.08 2.41
C GLU A 16 19.12 -8.36 1.56
N PRO A 17 20.24 -8.98 1.10
CA PRO A 17 20.16 -10.19 0.30
C PRO A 17 19.46 -11.34 1.04
N GLU A 18 19.80 -11.57 2.31
CA GLU A 18 19.18 -12.60 3.14
C GLU A 18 17.72 -12.27 3.47
N PHE A 19 17.41 -10.99 3.73
CA PHE A 19 16.05 -10.52 3.94
C PHE A 19 15.16 -10.80 2.73
N HIS A 20 15.66 -10.57 1.50
CA HIS A 20 14.90 -10.85 0.28
C HIS A 20 14.72 -12.32 0.05
N ASP A 21 15.80 -13.09 0.13
CA ASP A 21 15.72 -14.53 -0.10
C ASP A 21 14.75 -15.21 0.89
N TRP A 22 14.87 -14.89 2.19
CA TRP A 22 13.93 -15.38 3.20
C TRP A 22 12.48 -14.94 2.91
N TYR A 23 12.29 -13.68 2.58
CA TYR A 23 10.93 -13.15 2.36
C TYR A 23 10.26 -13.82 1.17
N ASP A 24 11.01 -14.00 0.09
CA ASP A 24 10.49 -14.48 -1.20
C ASP A 24 10.33 -16.00 -1.22
N THR A 25 11.20 -16.74 -0.51
CA THR A 25 11.22 -18.23 -0.54
C THR A 25 10.50 -18.87 0.64
N GLU A 26 10.41 -18.21 1.78
CA GLU A 26 9.84 -18.76 3.01
C GLU A 26 8.64 -17.95 3.54
N HIS A 27 8.85 -16.68 3.88
CA HIS A 27 7.84 -15.87 4.60
C HIS A 27 6.59 -15.59 3.78
N GLY A 28 6.74 -15.08 2.56
CA GLY A 28 5.63 -14.78 1.67
C GLY A 28 4.80 -16.02 1.34
N PRO A 29 5.42 -17.11 0.83
CA PRO A 29 4.71 -18.36 0.56
C PRO A 29 3.98 -18.94 1.78
N ALA A 30 4.59 -18.90 2.98
CA ALA A 30 3.95 -19.39 4.19
C ALA A 30 2.70 -18.60 4.58
N ARG A 31 2.68 -17.27 4.33
CA ARG A 31 1.49 -16.43 4.54
C ARG A 31 0.40 -16.77 3.52
N LEU A 32 0.74 -16.90 2.25
CA LEU A 32 -0.21 -17.25 1.17
C LEU A 32 -0.83 -18.65 1.33
N ALA A 33 -0.15 -19.57 2.02
CA ALA A 33 -0.69 -20.89 2.34
C ALA A 33 -1.83 -20.87 3.37
N LEU A 34 -2.11 -19.71 3.99
CA LEU A 34 -3.22 -19.55 4.93
C LEU A 34 -4.51 -19.26 4.17
N PRO A 35 -5.58 -20.04 4.36
CA PRO A 35 -6.90 -19.69 3.84
C PRO A 35 -7.35 -18.32 4.33
N GLY A 36 -7.81 -17.47 3.39
CA GLY A 36 -8.23 -16.10 3.68
C GLY A 36 -7.13 -15.06 3.48
N ILE A 37 -5.91 -15.45 3.08
CA ILE A 37 -4.92 -14.53 2.50
C ILE A 37 -4.93 -14.73 0.99
N HIS A 38 -5.29 -13.68 0.25
CA HIS A 38 -5.60 -13.76 -1.18
C HIS A 38 -4.41 -13.43 -2.07
N SER A 39 -3.63 -12.43 -1.69
CA SER A 39 -2.43 -12.00 -2.40
C SER A 39 -1.44 -11.35 -1.46
N GLY A 40 -0.19 -11.29 -1.88
CA GLY A 40 0.88 -10.58 -1.18
C GLY A 40 1.74 -9.84 -2.18
N HIS A 41 2.09 -8.60 -1.86
CA HIS A 41 2.84 -7.72 -2.73
C HIS A 41 3.99 -7.09 -1.96
N ARG A 42 5.14 -7.02 -2.59
CA ARG A 42 6.32 -6.34 -2.04
C ARG A 42 6.66 -5.13 -2.89
N TYR A 43 7.05 -4.06 -2.21
CA TYR A 43 7.42 -2.79 -2.82
C TYR A 43 8.67 -2.24 -2.18
N ARG A 44 9.44 -1.49 -2.96
CA ARG A 44 10.61 -0.73 -2.53
C ARG A 44 10.28 0.75 -2.50
N ALA A 45 10.64 1.45 -1.44
CA ALA A 45 10.50 2.91 -1.36
C ALA A 45 11.38 3.62 -2.41
N ILE A 46 10.82 4.65 -3.04
CA ILE A 46 11.49 5.52 -4.01
C ILE A 46 11.48 6.99 -3.59
N ASP A 47 10.95 7.28 -2.42
CA ASP A 47 10.86 8.62 -1.83
C ASP A 47 12.06 8.97 -0.94
N GLY A 48 13.03 8.06 -0.81
CA GLY A 48 14.19 8.22 0.07
C GLY A 48 13.88 8.08 1.57
N ALA A 49 12.62 7.87 1.94
CA ALA A 49 12.24 7.72 3.35
C ALA A 49 12.38 6.27 3.84
N MET A 50 12.61 6.12 5.13
CA MET A 50 12.69 4.82 5.79
C MET A 50 11.38 4.57 6.58
N PRO A 51 10.96 3.29 6.74
CA PRO A 51 11.54 2.04 6.24
C PRO A 51 11.48 1.91 4.71
N GLY A 52 12.49 1.28 4.11
CA GLY A 52 12.66 1.17 2.65
C GLY A 52 11.79 0.10 1.98
N TRP A 53 11.17 -0.80 2.74
CA TRP A 53 10.42 -1.93 2.20
C TRP A 53 9.01 -1.97 2.76
N LEU A 54 8.06 -2.17 1.85
CA LEU A 54 6.66 -2.42 2.16
C LEU A 54 6.30 -3.83 1.68
N ALA A 55 5.58 -4.56 2.53
CA ALA A 55 4.79 -5.71 2.11
C ALA A 55 3.33 -5.46 2.47
N TRP A 56 2.42 -5.70 1.54
CA TRP A 56 1.01 -5.73 1.85
C TRP A 56 0.41 -7.09 1.51
N TYR A 57 -0.65 -7.47 2.24
CA TYR A 57 -1.44 -8.66 1.96
C TYR A 57 -2.91 -8.28 1.92
N ASP A 58 -3.57 -8.65 0.83
CA ASP A 58 -5.02 -8.61 0.72
C ASP A 58 -5.58 -9.86 1.42
N LEU A 59 -6.49 -9.68 2.38
CA LEU A 59 -6.95 -10.78 3.22
C LEU A 59 -8.35 -10.58 3.80
N ASP A 60 -8.97 -11.67 4.21
CA ASP A 60 -10.13 -11.64 5.08
C ASP A 60 -9.66 -11.32 6.50
N LEU A 61 -10.17 -10.23 7.08
CA LEU A 61 -9.68 -9.77 8.40
C LEU A 61 -9.76 -10.82 9.49
N GLY A 62 -10.76 -11.71 9.42
CA GLY A 62 -10.92 -12.81 10.37
C GLY A 62 -9.77 -13.81 10.37
N VAL A 63 -8.95 -13.89 9.30
CA VAL A 63 -7.79 -14.80 9.27
C VAL A 63 -6.78 -14.47 10.36
N LEU A 64 -6.66 -13.17 10.71
CA LEU A 64 -5.72 -12.69 11.73
C LEU A 64 -6.04 -13.20 13.14
N ASP A 65 -7.30 -13.60 13.37
CA ASP A 65 -7.80 -14.10 14.65
C ASP A 65 -7.82 -15.64 14.72
N THR A 66 -7.42 -16.35 13.64
CA THR A 66 -7.37 -17.80 13.60
C THR A 66 -6.18 -18.37 14.37
N ASP A 67 -6.34 -19.56 14.96
CA ASP A 67 -5.23 -20.26 15.63
C ASP A 67 -4.10 -20.61 14.66
N ARG A 68 -4.44 -20.85 13.38
CA ARG A 68 -3.44 -21.12 12.35
C ARG A 68 -2.52 -19.94 12.11
N TYR A 69 -3.10 -18.72 12.01
CA TYR A 69 -2.31 -17.49 11.88
C TYR A 69 -1.50 -17.19 13.14
N ARG A 70 -2.10 -17.39 14.35
CA ARG A 70 -1.40 -17.20 15.62
C ARG A 70 -0.20 -18.12 15.74
N ARG A 71 -0.38 -19.43 15.42
CA ARG A 71 0.71 -20.41 15.40
C ARG A 71 1.81 -20.02 14.42
N LEU A 72 1.45 -19.66 13.18
CA LEU A 72 2.43 -19.22 12.19
C LEU A 72 3.30 -18.04 12.68
N ARG A 73 2.74 -17.15 13.47
CA ARG A 73 3.49 -16.03 14.08
C ARG A 73 4.34 -16.44 15.29
N ALA A 74 3.88 -17.42 16.06
CA ALA A 74 4.55 -17.86 17.28
C ALA A 74 5.65 -18.89 17.02
N GLU A 75 5.40 -19.83 16.11
CA GLU A 75 6.29 -20.95 15.78
C GLU A 75 7.19 -20.58 14.57
N ARG A 76 8.03 -19.56 14.77
CA ARG A 76 8.96 -19.11 13.74
C ARG A 76 10.08 -20.13 13.49
N SER A 77 10.48 -20.26 12.22
CA SER A 77 11.69 -20.99 11.90
C SER A 77 12.94 -20.32 12.53
N PRO A 78 14.05 -21.04 12.73
CA PRO A 78 15.31 -20.43 13.18
C PRO A 78 15.77 -19.31 12.24
N ARG A 79 15.55 -19.48 10.92
CA ARG A 79 15.85 -18.47 9.89
C ARG A 79 14.99 -17.22 10.07
N GLU A 80 13.66 -17.40 10.14
CA GLU A 80 12.73 -16.29 10.36
C GLU A 80 13.06 -15.49 11.63
N SER A 81 13.35 -16.20 12.71
CA SER A 81 13.74 -15.59 13.99
C SER A 81 15.02 -14.74 13.86
N THR A 82 15.99 -15.25 13.11
CA THR A 82 17.26 -14.55 12.86
C THR A 82 17.05 -13.31 12.01
N VAL A 83 16.32 -13.42 10.88
CA VAL A 83 16.08 -12.30 9.98
C VAL A 83 15.27 -11.20 10.67
N ILE A 84 14.17 -11.57 11.34
CA ILE A 84 13.33 -10.59 12.08
C ILE A 84 14.15 -9.90 13.18
N GLY A 85 14.99 -10.64 13.92
CA GLY A 85 15.85 -10.08 14.97
C GLY A 85 16.91 -9.10 14.47
N ARG A 86 17.20 -9.10 13.16
CA ARG A 86 18.13 -8.19 12.49
C ARG A 86 17.46 -6.99 11.81
N LEU A 87 16.13 -6.91 11.82
CA LEU A 87 15.45 -5.74 11.29
C LEU A 87 15.69 -4.52 12.19
N ARG A 88 15.98 -3.38 11.57
CA ARG A 88 16.03 -2.07 12.26
C ARG A 88 14.63 -1.59 12.60
N THR A 89 13.68 -1.89 11.71
CA THR A 89 12.29 -1.48 11.84
C THR A 89 11.38 -2.58 11.33
N LEU A 90 10.30 -2.82 12.05
CA LEU A 90 9.19 -3.67 11.64
C LEU A 90 7.90 -3.03 12.17
N GLU A 91 7.16 -2.40 11.28
CA GLU A 91 5.87 -1.78 11.59
C GLU A 91 4.76 -2.57 10.94
N ARG A 92 3.80 -3.00 11.72
CA ARG A 92 2.64 -3.75 11.27
C ARG A 92 1.38 -2.92 11.47
N ARG A 93 0.61 -2.76 10.41
CA ARG A 93 -0.66 -2.03 10.41
C ARG A 93 -1.74 -2.90 9.78
N VAL A 94 -2.93 -2.91 10.35
CA VAL A 94 -4.11 -3.60 9.81
C VAL A 94 -5.18 -2.58 9.50
N TYR A 95 -5.76 -2.70 8.32
CA TYR A 95 -6.75 -1.75 7.83
C TYR A 95 -8.03 -2.45 7.41
N GLU A 96 -9.15 -1.83 7.71
CA GLU A 96 -10.48 -2.18 7.20
C GLU A 96 -10.77 -1.41 5.91
N PRO A 97 -11.40 -2.05 4.90
CA PRO A 97 -11.69 -1.37 3.64
C PRO A 97 -12.83 -0.37 3.80
N VAL A 98 -12.72 0.79 3.16
CA VAL A 98 -13.76 1.82 3.05
C VAL A 98 -14.41 1.73 1.67
N ASP A 99 -13.64 1.98 0.62
CA ASP A 99 -14.10 1.93 -0.77
C ASP A 99 -12.95 1.68 -1.75
N GLU A 100 -13.33 1.50 -3.01
CA GLU A 100 -12.41 1.26 -4.11
C GLU A 100 -12.93 1.91 -5.40
N HIS A 101 -12.05 2.56 -6.14
CA HIS A 101 -12.33 3.25 -7.40
C HIS A 101 -11.30 2.86 -8.46
N GLY A 102 -11.74 2.83 -9.70
CA GLY A 102 -10.91 2.44 -10.83
C GLY A 102 -10.61 0.94 -10.87
N ARG A 103 -9.82 0.54 -11.86
CA ARG A 103 -9.39 -0.84 -12.10
C ARG A 103 -8.01 -0.86 -12.73
N GLY A 104 -7.34 -1.98 -12.60
CA GLY A 104 -5.98 -2.15 -13.10
C GLY A 104 -4.95 -2.00 -11.99
N SER A 105 -3.70 -2.03 -12.39
CA SER A 105 -2.54 -1.90 -11.51
C SER A 105 -1.47 -1.07 -12.22
N GLY A 106 -0.54 -0.53 -11.45
CA GLY A 106 0.61 0.18 -11.96
C GLY A 106 1.86 -0.14 -11.14
N PRO A 107 3.05 0.14 -11.71
CA PRO A 107 4.31 -0.16 -11.03
C PRO A 107 4.59 0.76 -9.84
N ILE A 108 3.91 1.91 -9.76
CA ILE A 108 4.09 2.89 -8.69
C ILE A 108 2.90 2.86 -7.74
N LEU A 109 3.20 2.83 -6.46
CA LEU A 109 2.23 2.92 -5.39
C LEU A 109 2.45 4.20 -4.59
N LEU A 110 1.44 5.06 -4.55
CA LEU A 110 1.35 6.16 -3.61
C LEU A 110 0.49 5.72 -2.41
N ALA A 111 1.08 5.69 -1.23
CA ALA A 111 0.38 5.50 0.04
C ALA A 111 0.24 6.86 0.74
N ARG A 112 -0.98 7.33 0.90
CA ARG A 112 -1.32 8.59 1.56
C ARG A 112 -2.16 8.33 2.80
N SER A 113 -1.59 8.57 3.98
CA SER A 113 -2.32 8.40 5.24
C SER A 113 -2.56 9.76 5.90
N LEU A 114 -3.75 9.94 6.46
CA LEU A 114 -4.19 11.17 7.10
C LEU A 114 -5.01 10.85 8.35
N THR A 115 -4.82 11.64 9.40
CA THR A 115 -5.79 11.78 10.49
C THR A 115 -6.36 13.19 10.42
N VAL A 116 -7.67 13.31 10.47
CA VAL A 116 -8.37 14.61 10.55
C VAL A 116 -9.04 14.73 11.91
N ARG A 117 -9.32 15.97 12.32
CA ARG A 117 -10.11 16.19 13.53
C ARG A 117 -11.49 15.51 13.41
N PRO A 118 -12.04 14.90 14.49
CA PRO A 118 -13.28 14.12 14.43
C PRO A 118 -14.45 14.86 13.78
N GLU A 119 -14.60 16.14 14.05
CA GLU A 119 -15.66 16.99 13.49
C GLU A 119 -15.55 17.22 11.97
N ALA A 120 -14.36 16.96 11.40
CA ALA A 120 -14.10 17.09 9.97
C ALA A 120 -14.19 15.77 9.19
N GLU A 121 -14.40 14.62 9.86
CA GLU A 121 -14.39 13.31 9.18
C GLU A 121 -15.44 13.20 8.09
N ALA A 122 -16.65 13.70 8.33
CA ALA A 122 -17.72 13.66 7.35
C ALA A 122 -17.36 14.48 6.09
N ASP A 123 -16.83 15.69 6.25
CA ASP A 123 -16.37 16.56 5.15
C ASP A 123 -15.17 15.93 4.43
N PHE A 124 -14.25 15.31 5.15
CA PHE A 124 -13.12 14.58 4.58
C PHE A 124 -13.57 13.42 3.67
N HIS A 125 -14.53 12.60 4.12
CA HIS A 125 -15.04 11.49 3.32
C HIS A 125 -15.83 11.96 2.11
N ALA A 126 -16.65 13.03 2.26
CA ALA A 126 -17.38 13.66 1.16
C ALA A 126 -16.41 14.22 0.11
N TRP A 127 -15.38 14.96 0.53
CA TRP A 127 -14.36 15.49 -0.35
C TRP A 127 -13.65 14.38 -1.17
N TYR A 128 -13.26 13.27 -0.53
CA TYR A 128 -12.66 12.15 -1.24
C TYR A 128 -13.60 11.56 -2.30
N ALA A 129 -14.88 11.35 -1.94
CA ALA A 129 -15.84 10.67 -2.80
C ALA A 129 -16.34 11.55 -3.96
N GLU A 130 -16.55 12.85 -3.70
CA GLU A 130 -17.26 13.74 -4.61
C GLU A 130 -16.34 14.61 -5.48
N GLU A 131 -15.12 14.92 -4.99
CA GLU A 131 -14.18 15.77 -5.70
C GLU A 131 -12.84 15.07 -5.96
N HIS A 132 -12.15 14.63 -4.93
CA HIS A 132 -10.73 14.30 -5.04
C HIS A 132 -10.48 13.03 -5.87
N ILE A 133 -11.18 11.94 -5.58
CA ILE A 133 -11.02 10.69 -6.34
C ILE A 133 -11.51 10.86 -7.78
N PRO A 134 -12.70 11.42 -8.07
CA PRO A 134 -13.10 11.70 -9.44
C PRO A 134 -12.05 12.49 -10.21
N ALA A 135 -11.53 13.58 -9.66
CA ALA A 135 -10.52 14.41 -10.32
C ALA A 135 -9.19 13.68 -10.55
N LEU A 136 -8.73 12.85 -9.61
CA LEU A 136 -7.52 12.04 -9.78
C LEU A 136 -7.69 10.99 -10.88
N HIS A 137 -8.86 10.37 -10.99
CA HIS A 137 -9.12 9.33 -11.99
C HIS A 137 -9.30 9.85 -13.42
N GLU A 138 -9.46 11.17 -13.62
CA GLU A 138 -9.36 11.82 -14.93
C GLU A 138 -7.90 11.92 -15.43
N ILE A 139 -6.90 11.71 -14.55
CA ILE A 139 -5.49 11.76 -14.92
C ILE A 139 -5.10 10.43 -15.61
N PRO A 140 -4.68 10.43 -16.89
CA PRO A 140 -4.21 9.22 -17.56
C PRO A 140 -3.08 8.56 -16.79
N GLY A 141 -3.22 7.27 -16.47
CA GLY A 141 -2.24 6.53 -15.66
C GLY A 141 -2.54 6.49 -14.16
N TRP A 142 -3.63 7.11 -13.70
CA TRP A 142 -4.16 6.89 -12.35
C TRP A 142 -5.14 5.71 -12.40
N HIS A 143 -4.66 4.50 -12.05
CA HIS A 143 -5.39 3.27 -12.35
C HIS A 143 -6.42 2.90 -11.30
N ARG A 144 -6.02 2.94 -10.02
CA ARG A 144 -6.83 2.43 -8.92
C ARG A 144 -6.58 3.22 -7.65
N THR A 145 -7.63 3.45 -6.89
CA THR A 145 -7.58 4.01 -5.55
C THR A 145 -8.36 3.11 -4.61
N ARG A 146 -7.73 2.69 -3.51
CA ARG A 146 -8.37 1.93 -2.43
C ARG A 146 -8.24 2.70 -1.14
N ARG A 147 -9.35 2.93 -0.44
CA ARG A 147 -9.34 3.62 0.85
C ARG A 147 -9.60 2.66 1.99
N TYR A 148 -8.98 2.96 3.11
CA TYR A 148 -8.99 2.13 4.30
C TYR A 148 -9.04 2.98 5.56
N VAL A 149 -9.54 2.37 6.65
CA VAL A 149 -9.45 2.91 8.01
C VAL A 149 -8.58 2.00 8.86
N LEU A 150 -7.71 2.58 9.69
CA LEU A 150 -6.82 1.84 10.59
C LEU A 150 -7.63 1.10 11.63
N ARG A 151 -7.41 -0.23 11.72
CA ARG A 151 -7.97 -1.13 12.73
C ARG A 151 -6.98 -1.42 13.87
N ASP A 152 -5.70 -1.62 13.51
CA ASP A 152 -4.64 -1.99 14.47
C ASP A 152 -3.29 -1.48 13.98
N GLY A 153 -2.47 -0.99 14.89
CA GLY A 153 -1.14 -0.43 14.61
C GLY A 153 -1.04 1.04 14.99
N ASN A 154 0.10 1.65 14.67
CA ASN A 154 0.38 3.06 14.92
C ASN A 154 0.64 3.78 13.60
N ALA A 155 -0.35 4.51 13.11
CA ALA A 155 -0.31 5.27 11.86
C ALA A 155 -1.45 6.29 11.81
N PRO A 156 -1.44 7.27 10.90
CA PRO A 156 -2.60 8.08 10.62
C PRO A 156 -3.82 7.22 10.25
N ARG A 157 -5.00 7.65 10.69
CA ARG A 157 -6.21 6.84 10.73
C ARG A 157 -6.72 6.36 9.38
N PHE A 158 -6.66 7.21 8.36
CA PHE A 158 -7.19 6.92 7.02
C PHE A 158 -6.05 6.73 6.03
N LEU A 159 -6.07 5.63 5.29
CA LEU A 159 -5.09 5.33 4.25
C LEU A 159 -5.78 5.32 2.88
N ALA A 160 -5.20 6.01 1.92
CA ALA A 160 -5.50 5.86 0.50
C ALA A 160 -4.28 5.27 -0.22
N LEU A 161 -4.47 4.15 -0.91
CA LEU A 161 -3.50 3.53 -1.80
C LEU A 161 -3.87 3.83 -3.24
N HIS A 162 -2.95 4.45 -3.98
CA HIS A 162 -3.12 4.78 -5.38
C HIS A 162 -2.10 4.03 -6.22
N GLU A 163 -2.58 3.28 -7.21
CA GLU A 163 -1.74 2.54 -8.16
C GLU A 163 -1.62 3.35 -9.45
N LEU A 164 -0.39 3.66 -9.85
CA LEU A 164 -0.04 4.65 -10.87
C LEU A 164 0.89 4.07 -11.93
N SER A 165 0.84 4.60 -13.16
CA SER A 165 1.78 4.27 -14.22
C SER A 165 3.20 4.80 -13.96
N GLY A 166 3.34 5.96 -13.33
CA GLY A 166 4.62 6.63 -13.10
C GLY A 166 4.51 7.76 -12.07
N THR A 167 5.62 8.36 -11.74
CA THR A 167 5.71 9.52 -10.84
C THR A 167 5.61 10.86 -11.57
N ASP A 168 5.80 10.88 -12.89
CA ASP A 168 5.65 12.02 -13.78
C ASP A 168 4.23 12.61 -13.75
N LEU A 169 3.24 11.81 -13.37
CA LEU A 169 1.85 12.26 -13.17
C LEU A 169 1.75 13.44 -12.18
N PHE A 170 2.63 13.49 -11.19
CA PHE A 170 2.62 14.56 -10.17
C PHE A 170 3.06 15.93 -10.71
N ASP A 171 3.72 15.96 -11.86
CA ASP A 171 4.22 17.19 -12.48
C ASP A 171 3.24 17.76 -13.53
N THR A 172 2.11 17.09 -13.76
CA THR A 172 1.10 17.48 -14.76
C THR A 172 0.18 18.61 -14.27
N ASP A 173 -0.35 19.40 -15.22
CA ASP A 173 -1.39 20.40 -14.93
C ASP A 173 -2.66 19.75 -14.39
N ALA A 174 -3.00 18.55 -14.89
CA ALA A 174 -4.15 17.78 -14.41
C ALA A 174 -4.02 17.43 -12.93
N TYR A 175 -2.84 17.00 -12.48
CA TYR A 175 -2.61 16.72 -11.06
C TYR A 175 -2.67 18.00 -10.22
N ARG A 176 -2.09 19.09 -10.70
CA ARG A 176 -2.19 20.41 -10.02
C ARG A 176 -3.65 20.82 -9.87
N ALA A 177 -4.45 20.75 -10.94
CA ALA A 177 -5.86 21.07 -10.89
C ALA A 177 -6.65 20.18 -9.91
N ALA A 178 -6.37 18.86 -9.89
CA ALA A 178 -7.02 17.92 -8.96
C ALA A 178 -6.62 18.11 -7.49
N THR A 179 -5.51 18.82 -7.23
CA THR A 179 -4.96 18.98 -5.87
C THR A 179 -4.89 20.42 -5.39
N ASP A 180 -5.27 21.39 -6.20
CA ASP A 180 -5.34 22.81 -5.83
C ASP A 180 -6.80 23.30 -5.86
N THR A 181 -7.61 22.77 -4.92
CA THR A 181 -9.03 23.12 -4.79
C THR A 181 -9.33 23.76 -3.44
N PRO A 182 -10.33 24.65 -3.36
CA PRO A 182 -10.76 25.23 -2.09
C PRO A 182 -11.25 24.18 -1.08
N TRP A 183 -11.89 23.11 -1.56
CA TRP A 183 -12.36 22.05 -0.68
C TRP A 183 -11.19 21.27 -0.09
N ARG A 184 -10.21 20.90 -0.91
CA ARG A 184 -8.98 20.28 -0.42
C ARG A 184 -8.27 21.16 0.62
N THR A 185 -8.16 22.46 0.37
CA THR A 185 -7.53 23.40 1.32
C THR A 185 -8.23 23.37 2.67
N ARG A 186 -9.57 23.40 2.68
CA ARG A 186 -10.36 23.29 3.91
C ARG A 186 -10.13 21.97 4.65
N VAL A 187 -10.16 20.85 3.92
CA VAL A 187 -9.93 19.51 4.50
C VAL A 187 -8.50 19.40 5.07
N MET A 188 -7.50 19.88 4.33
CA MET A 188 -6.10 19.83 4.79
C MET A 188 -5.86 20.68 6.03
N ALA A 189 -6.61 21.76 6.25
CA ALA A 189 -6.56 22.55 7.49
C ALA A 189 -7.08 21.79 8.72
N ALA A 190 -7.83 20.70 8.52
CA ALA A 190 -8.31 19.82 9.59
C ALA A 190 -7.39 18.62 9.88
N VAL A 191 -6.35 18.43 9.07
CA VAL A 191 -5.40 17.31 9.23
C VAL A 191 -4.53 17.53 10.46
N THR A 192 -4.45 16.51 11.31
CA THR A 192 -3.60 16.48 12.52
C THR A 192 -2.37 15.60 12.36
N GLU A 193 -2.47 14.56 11.52
CA GLU A 193 -1.35 13.66 11.21
C GLU A 193 -1.34 13.34 9.73
N SER A 194 -0.16 13.18 9.16
CA SER A 194 0.02 13.02 7.72
C SER A 194 1.26 12.17 7.42
N GLU A 195 1.08 11.13 6.60
CA GLU A 195 2.16 10.35 6.03
C GLU A 195 1.96 10.23 4.52
N ARG A 196 3.03 10.39 3.74
CA ARG A 196 3.03 10.19 2.30
C ARG A 196 4.25 9.36 1.92
N ARG A 197 4.02 8.21 1.30
CA ARG A 197 5.07 7.32 0.87
C ARG A 197 4.89 6.96 -0.60
N LEU A 198 6.01 6.83 -1.30
CA LEU A 198 6.08 6.37 -2.68
C LEU A 198 6.90 5.11 -2.78
N PHE A 199 6.35 4.14 -3.50
CA PHE A 199 6.99 2.85 -3.68
C PHE A 199 6.94 2.41 -5.15
N THR A 200 7.91 1.60 -5.56
CA THR A 200 7.87 0.85 -6.81
C THR A 200 7.64 -0.63 -6.51
N HIS A 201 6.87 -1.28 -7.38
CA HIS A 201 6.60 -2.71 -7.27
C HIS A 201 7.89 -3.52 -7.34
N HIS A 202 8.03 -4.51 -6.48
CA HIS A 202 9.16 -5.43 -6.43
C HIS A 202 8.75 -6.85 -6.80
N LEU A 203 7.73 -7.42 -6.11
CA LEU A 203 7.29 -8.80 -6.30
C LEU A 203 5.83 -8.97 -5.89
N THR A 204 5.11 -9.90 -6.55
CA THR A 204 3.77 -10.35 -6.16
C THR A 204 3.78 -11.84 -5.89
N PHE A 205 3.21 -12.26 -4.75
CA PHE A 205 2.95 -13.65 -4.40
C PHE A 205 1.49 -14.00 -4.70
N GLY A 206 1.23 -15.22 -5.20
CA GLY A 206 -0.12 -15.79 -5.27
C GLY A 206 -1.08 -15.18 -6.30
N GLY A 207 -0.65 -14.19 -7.04
CA GLY A 207 -1.42 -13.59 -8.13
C GLY A 207 -0.89 -13.99 -9.50
N THR A 208 -1.73 -13.95 -10.54
CA THR A 208 -1.24 -13.98 -11.91
C THR A 208 -0.28 -12.80 -12.09
N PRO A 209 0.95 -12.99 -12.61
CA PRO A 209 1.88 -11.90 -12.84
C PRO A 209 1.20 -10.81 -13.66
N CYS A 210 1.31 -9.55 -13.21
CA CYS A 210 0.89 -8.40 -14.00
C CYS A 210 1.69 -8.44 -15.32
N GLN A 211 1.03 -8.79 -16.43
CA GLN A 211 1.69 -8.75 -17.74
C GLN A 211 1.99 -7.28 -18.04
N PRO A 212 3.23 -6.95 -18.43
CA PRO A 212 3.52 -5.61 -18.94
C PRO A 212 2.60 -5.35 -20.14
N VAL A 213 1.96 -4.20 -20.14
CA VAL A 213 1.14 -3.75 -21.28
C VAL A 213 2.06 -3.74 -22.51
N SER A 214 1.78 -4.65 -23.45
CA SER A 214 2.49 -4.70 -24.72
C SER A 214 2.27 -3.37 -25.42
N THR A 215 3.33 -2.59 -25.62
CA THR A 215 3.31 -1.43 -26.52
C THR A 215 2.87 -1.89 -27.91
N PRO A 216 1.84 -1.29 -28.53
CA PRO A 216 1.47 -1.63 -29.88
C PRO A 216 2.65 -1.29 -30.81
N SER A 217 3.14 -2.29 -31.56
CA SER A 217 4.13 -2.09 -32.62
C SER A 217 3.59 -1.08 -33.62
N ALA A 218 4.38 -0.06 -33.91
CA ALA A 218 4.10 0.90 -34.96
C ALA A 218 3.97 0.15 -36.31
N PRO A 219 3.01 0.52 -37.20
CA PRO A 219 2.93 -0.08 -38.51
C PRO A 219 4.17 0.28 -39.33
N ALA A 220 4.77 -0.75 -39.93
CA ALA A 220 5.84 -0.57 -40.91
C ALA A 220 5.30 0.15 -42.13
N THR A 221 5.88 1.26 -42.51
CA THR A 221 5.72 1.96 -43.80
C THR A 221 6.54 1.28 -44.88
#